data_1995e0fbb1cbff914b014d262ab14acc
#
_entry.id   1995e0fbb1cbff914b014d262ab14acc
#
_cell.length_a   1.000
_cell.length_b   1.000
_cell.length_c   1.000
_cell.angle_alpha   90.00
_cell.angle_beta   90.00
_cell.angle_gamma   90.00
#
_symmetry.space_group_name_H-M   'P 1'
#
loop_
_entity.id
_entity.type
_entity.pdbx_description
1 polymer ?
#
loop_
_entity_poly.entity_id
_entity_poly.type
_entity_poly.pdbx_seq_one_letter_code
_entity_poly.pdbx_strand_id
1 'polypeptide(L)'
;MNRGRVLTIAGSAARGGAGIQADVKTFQELDVYGVAAITAIVARHASGQGVYPLPVETIEAQAYTMFEDIGVDVIKTGMLFTEEIIHSVAQVLRESEAKRIVVDPVMIGKLGSKLLEDEAIQALKEEVIPQATIITPNMYEAAHLMGLEYDALRTVDDLKRAAGALHSLGSKYVLIKGGRLKGAATDILYNGRDMYEVRAPRIPTKHTNGAGCTYAAAIAAELAKGATVEDAVFVAKKFVTAGIRHSMPAKQGVGPTDHAAYAKFGESGVQMIRL
;
A
#
# COMPACT_ATOMS: atom_id res chain seq x y z
N MET A 1 15.01 -22.78 -6.65
CA MET A 1 15.06 -21.33 -6.39
C MET A 1 14.10 -21.06 -5.24
N ASN A 2 14.54 -20.43 -4.17
CA ASN A 2 13.66 -20.11 -3.04
C ASN A 2 12.82 -18.87 -3.44
N ARG A 3 11.53 -19.05 -3.64
CA ARG A 3 10.59 -17.99 -3.99
C ARG A 3 10.37 -17.09 -2.78
N GLY A 4 10.46 -15.78 -2.92
CA GLY A 4 10.14 -14.85 -1.83
C GLY A 4 8.68 -15.03 -1.35
N ARG A 5 8.45 -14.91 -0.03
CA ARG A 5 7.15 -15.16 0.61
C ARG A 5 6.63 -13.89 1.24
N VAL A 6 5.45 -13.48 0.86
CA VAL A 6 4.83 -12.22 1.32
C VAL A 6 3.48 -12.50 1.95
N LEU A 7 3.31 -12.06 3.20
CA LEU A 7 2.02 -11.99 3.87
C LEU A 7 1.43 -10.59 3.69
N THR A 8 0.21 -10.48 3.16
CA THR A 8 -0.56 -9.24 3.27
C THR A 8 -1.60 -9.35 4.39
N ILE A 9 -1.63 -8.36 5.29
CA ILE A 9 -2.64 -8.21 6.34
C ILE A 9 -3.50 -7.01 5.96
N ALA A 10 -4.69 -7.26 5.40
CA ALA A 10 -5.52 -6.19 4.84
C ALA A 10 -6.98 -6.60 4.64
N GLY A 11 -7.81 -5.66 4.28
CA GLY A 11 -9.19 -5.91 3.95
C GLY A 11 -9.40 -6.59 2.60
N SER A 12 -10.44 -7.40 2.51
CA SER A 12 -10.92 -8.06 1.30
C SER A 12 -11.93 -7.17 0.58
N ALA A 13 -11.59 -6.68 -0.63
CA ALA A 13 -12.48 -5.87 -1.44
C ALA A 13 -13.24 -6.75 -2.44
N ALA A 14 -14.54 -6.97 -2.22
CA ALA A 14 -15.39 -7.85 -3.04
C ALA A 14 -15.37 -7.55 -4.55
N ARG A 15 -15.03 -6.31 -4.95
CA ARG A 15 -14.85 -5.92 -6.36
C ARG A 15 -13.57 -6.45 -7.01
N GLY A 16 -12.68 -7.08 -6.25
CA GLY A 16 -11.50 -7.77 -6.76
C GLY A 16 -10.33 -6.88 -7.23
N GLY A 17 -10.43 -5.55 -7.13
CA GLY A 17 -9.43 -4.61 -7.66
C GLY A 17 -8.61 -3.88 -6.60
N ALA A 18 -8.86 -4.10 -5.30
CA ALA A 18 -8.16 -3.46 -4.19
C ALA A 18 -8.02 -4.45 -3.03
N GLY A 19 -7.35 -4.04 -1.95
CA GLY A 19 -7.10 -4.88 -0.78
C GLY A 19 -6.35 -6.16 -1.13
N ILE A 20 -6.59 -7.22 -0.37
CA ILE A 20 -5.88 -8.51 -0.56
C ILE A 20 -5.98 -9.06 -1.98
N GLN A 21 -7.08 -8.80 -2.71
CA GLN A 21 -7.23 -9.27 -4.08
C GLN A 21 -6.25 -8.58 -5.04
N ALA A 22 -5.99 -7.30 -4.86
CA ALA A 22 -4.95 -6.59 -5.61
C ALA A 22 -3.56 -7.08 -5.19
N ASP A 23 -3.36 -7.31 -3.90
CA ASP A 23 -2.07 -7.71 -3.34
C ASP A 23 -1.64 -9.09 -3.86
N VAL A 24 -2.49 -10.11 -3.71
CA VAL A 24 -2.14 -11.48 -4.18
C VAL A 24 -1.99 -11.59 -5.68
N LYS A 25 -2.79 -10.83 -6.47
CA LYS A 25 -2.60 -10.74 -7.92
C LYS A 25 -1.23 -10.13 -8.26
N THR A 26 -0.85 -9.05 -7.56
CA THR A 26 0.45 -8.40 -7.74
C THR A 26 1.60 -9.33 -7.38
N PHE A 27 1.48 -10.07 -6.27
CA PHE A 27 2.48 -11.06 -5.84
C PHE A 27 2.66 -12.15 -6.89
N GLN A 28 1.56 -12.69 -7.41
CA GLN A 28 1.60 -13.72 -8.44
C GLN A 28 2.26 -13.23 -9.74
N GLU A 29 1.92 -12.02 -10.20
CA GLU A 29 2.48 -11.42 -11.42
C GLU A 29 3.98 -11.05 -11.27
N LEU A 30 4.45 -10.86 -10.04
CA LEU A 30 5.86 -10.58 -9.72
C LEU A 30 6.64 -11.81 -9.23
N ASP A 31 6.07 -13.02 -9.40
CA ASP A 31 6.69 -14.31 -9.08
C ASP A 31 7.12 -14.47 -7.62
N VAL A 32 6.31 -13.99 -6.67
CA VAL A 32 6.47 -14.27 -5.24
C VAL A 32 5.28 -15.09 -4.72
N TYR A 33 5.51 -15.87 -3.66
CA TYR A 33 4.44 -16.61 -2.99
C TYR A 33 3.71 -15.68 -2.05
N GLY A 34 2.47 -15.33 -2.41
CA GLY A 34 1.64 -14.39 -1.67
C GLY A 34 0.52 -15.07 -0.92
N VAL A 35 0.36 -14.73 0.35
CA VAL A 35 -0.76 -15.15 1.20
C VAL A 35 -1.40 -13.96 1.88
N ALA A 36 -2.60 -14.14 2.45
CA ALA A 36 -3.37 -13.05 3.03
C ALA A 36 -3.99 -13.42 4.36
N ALA A 37 -3.85 -12.52 5.36
CA ALA A 37 -4.69 -12.45 6.54
C ALA A 37 -5.72 -11.33 6.33
N ILE A 38 -7.00 -11.68 6.38
CA ILE A 38 -8.12 -10.78 6.10
C ILE A 38 -8.51 -10.06 7.38
N THR A 39 -8.46 -8.72 7.38
CA THR A 39 -8.89 -7.89 8.52
C THR A 39 -10.38 -7.58 8.50
N ALA A 40 -10.93 -7.34 7.32
CA ALA A 40 -12.35 -7.03 7.13
C ALA A 40 -12.79 -7.34 5.70
N ILE A 41 -14.08 -7.51 5.50
CA ILE A 41 -14.68 -7.63 4.16
C ILE A 41 -15.33 -6.31 3.79
N VAL A 42 -14.97 -5.77 2.63
CA VAL A 42 -15.60 -4.56 2.05
C VAL A 42 -16.51 -5.00 0.91
N ALA A 43 -17.81 -4.93 1.13
CA ALA A 43 -18.81 -5.39 0.18
C ALA A 43 -19.98 -4.41 0.08
N ARG A 44 -20.75 -4.49 -1.02
CA ARG A 44 -21.96 -3.69 -1.20
C ARG A 44 -23.17 -4.45 -0.64
N HIS A 45 -23.92 -3.79 0.23
CA HIS A 45 -25.22 -4.21 0.69
C HIS A 45 -26.33 -3.40 0.01
N ALA A 46 -27.58 -3.80 0.17
CA ALA A 46 -28.74 -3.07 -0.37
C ALA A 46 -28.81 -1.59 0.08
N SER A 47 -28.36 -1.30 1.31
CA SER A 47 -28.29 0.04 1.90
C SER A 47 -27.02 0.84 1.56
N GLY A 48 -26.05 0.26 0.80
CA GLY A 48 -24.80 0.91 0.46
C GLY A 48 -23.59 0.00 0.61
N GLN A 49 -22.38 0.59 0.68
CA GLN A 49 -21.14 -0.13 0.93
C GLN A 49 -20.94 -0.31 2.44
N GLY A 50 -20.72 -1.54 2.88
CA GLY A 50 -20.38 -1.89 4.26
C GLY A 50 -18.93 -2.35 4.40
N VAL A 51 -18.39 -2.18 5.61
CA VAL A 51 -17.15 -2.77 6.07
C VAL A 51 -17.51 -3.73 7.21
N TYR A 52 -17.08 -4.98 7.08
CA TYR A 52 -17.39 -6.06 8.01
C TYR A 52 -16.07 -6.57 8.59
N PRO A 53 -15.64 -6.06 9.78
CA PRO A 53 -14.40 -6.51 10.41
C PRO A 53 -14.50 -7.96 10.82
N LEU A 54 -13.38 -8.70 10.74
CA LEU A 54 -13.26 -10.03 11.32
C LEU A 54 -12.81 -9.93 12.78
N PRO A 55 -13.15 -10.95 13.61
CA PRO A 55 -12.63 -11.06 14.97
C PRO A 55 -11.10 -11.06 14.97
N VAL A 56 -10.50 -10.42 15.96
CA VAL A 56 -9.05 -10.29 16.11
C VAL A 56 -8.36 -11.65 16.13
N GLU A 57 -8.92 -12.61 16.89
CA GLU A 57 -8.41 -13.99 16.98
C GLU A 57 -8.35 -14.68 15.61
N THR A 58 -9.32 -14.37 14.74
CA THR A 58 -9.35 -14.91 13.37
C THR A 58 -8.25 -14.28 12.52
N ILE A 59 -7.94 -13.00 12.71
CA ILE A 59 -6.88 -12.31 11.99
C ILE A 59 -5.52 -12.86 12.41
N GLU A 60 -5.30 -13.02 13.71
CA GLU A 60 -4.08 -13.61 14.29
C GLU A 60 -3.87 -15.04 13.81
N ALA A 61 -4.90 -15.88 13.88
CA ALA A 61 -4.82 -17.28 13.44
C ALA A 61 -4.39 -17.41 11.97
N GLN A 62 -4.88 -16.52 11.09
CA GLN A 62 -4.44 -16.49 9.67
C GLN A 62 -2.96 -16.15 9.54
N ALA A 63 -2.45 -15.18 10.32
CA ALA A 63 -1.05 -14.76 10.27
C ALA A 63 -0.12 -15.85 10.85
N TYR A 64 -0.46 -16.41 12.01
CA TYR A 64 0.36 -17.46 12.64
C TYR A 64 0.39 -18.75 11.82
N THR A 65 -0.71 -19.15 11.19
CA THR A 65 -0.70 -20.26 10.23
C THR A 65 0.40 -20.08 9.16
N MET A 66 0.53 -18.84 8.64
CA MET A 66 1.57 -18.56 7.66
C MET A 66 2.98 -18.62 8.26
N PHE A 67 3.17 -18.14 9.48
CA PHE A 67 4.47 -18.15 10.14
C PHE A 67 4.93 -19.58 10.43
N GLU A 68 4.03 -20.43 10.91
CA GLU A 68 4.34 -21.80 11.31
C GLU A 68 4.50 -22.75 10.12
N ASP A 69 3.62 -22.68 9.13
CA ASP A 69 3.59 -23.64 8.03
C ASP A 69 4.54 -23.31 6.88
N ILE A 70 4.74 -22.03 6.57
CA ILE A 70 5.43 -21.60 5.34
C ILE A 70 6.62 -20.69 5.63
N GLY A 71 6.50 -19.81 6.61
CA GLY A 71 7.43 -18.71 6.89
C GLY A 71 7.15 -17.47 6.03
N VAL A 72 7.63 -16.31 6.47
CA VAL A 72 7.38 -15.01 5.85
C VAL A 72 8.67 -14.22 5.73
N ASP A 73 8.98 -13.72 4.53
CA ASP A 73 10.14 -12.85 4.29
C ASP A 73 9.78 -11.36 4.41
N VAL A 74 8.57 -11.00 3.96
CA VAL A 74 8.04 -9.62 3.99
C VAL A 74 6.58 -9.62 4.41
N ILE A 75 6.19 -8.66 5.26
CA ILE A 75 4.79 -8.38 5.58
C ILE A 75 4.38 -7.06 4.96
N LYS A 76 3.21 -7.04 4.34
CA LYS A 76 2.56 -5.81 3.89
C LYS A 76 1.27 -5.62 4.68
N THR A 77 1.05 -4.43 5.28
CA THR A 77 -0.25 -4.08 5.84
C THR A 77 -1.01 -3.14 4.92
N GLY A 78 -2.33 -3.26 4.89
CA GLY A 78 -3.24 -2.36 4.20
C GLY A 78 -4.30 -1.81 5.14
N MET A 79 -5.59 -1.94 4.79
CA MET A 79 -6.69 -1.50 5.64
C MET A 79 -6.76 -2.34 6.91
N LEU A 80 -6.62 -1.69 8.08
CA LEU A 80 -6.73 -2.33 9.40
C LEU A 80 -8.07 -2.02 10.08
N PHE A 81 -8.67 -0.89 9.80
CA PHE A 81 -10.01 -0.43 10.12
C PHE A 81 -10.21 0.05 11.57
N THR A 82 -10.00 -0.77 12.61
CA THR A 82 -10.24 -0.43 14.02
C THR A 82 -8.94 -0.38 14.82
N GLU A 83 -8.98 0.34 15.95
CA GLU A 83 -7.87 0.42 16.89
C GLU A 83 -7.48 -0.96 17.44
N GLU A 84 -8.47 -1.80 17.79
CA GLU A 84 -8.26 -3.16 18.28
C GLU A 84 -7.49 -4.03 17.27
N ILE A 85 -7.85 -3.98 15.99
CA ILE A 85 -7.13 -4.69 14.92
C ILE A 85 -5.71 -4.14 14.76
N ILE A 86 -5.50 -2.84 14.91
CA ILE A 86 -4.17 -2.23 14.84
C ILE A 86 -3.27 -2.73 15.98
N HIS A 87 -3.76 -2.77 17.20
CA HIS A 87 -3.01 -3.30 18.35
C HIS A 87 -2.58 -4.76 18.13
N SER A 88 -3.52 -5.61 17.70
CA SER A 88 -3.24 -7.00 17.37
C SER A 88 -2.23 -7.14 16.24
N VAL A 89 -2.43 -6.43 15.13
CA VAL A 89 -1.49 -6.48 13.99
C VAL A 89 -0.12 -5.95 14.40
N ALA A 90 -0.03 -4.90 15.21
CA ALA A 90 1.26 -4.41 15.73
C ALA A 90 1.99 -5.47 16.56
N GLN A 91 1.27 -6.29 17.33
CA GLN A 91 1.85 -7.43 18.05
C GLN A 91 2.31 -8.52 17.07
N VAL A 92 1.48 -8.91 16.11
CA VAL A 92 1.84 -9.87 15.05
C VAL A 92 3.12 -9.44 14.31
N LEU A 93 3.27 -8.13 14.01
CA LEU A 93 4.47 -7.61 13.39
C LEU A 93 5.71 -7.76 14.28
N ARG A 94 5.61 -7.48 15.59
CA ARG A 94 6.71 -7.62 16.56
C ARG A 94 7.17 -9.07 16.72
N GLU A 95 6.24 -10.01 16.68
CA GLU A 95 6.50 -11.45 16.85
C GLU A 95 6.98 -12.11 15.55
N SER A 96 6.80 -11.46 14.41
CA SER A 96 7.19 -12.00 13.11
C SER A 96 8.71 -12.00 12.91
N GLU A 97 9.23 -13.02 12.20
CA GLU A 97 10.61 -13.05 11.71
C GLU A 97 10.81 -12.32 10.37
N ALA A 98 9.78 -11.62 9.89
CA ALA A 98 9.83 -10.91 8.62
C ALA A 98 10.88 -9.80 8.62
N LYS A 99 11.76 -9.81 7.63
CA LYS A 99 12.90 -8.87 7.54
C LYS A 99 12.49 -7.47 7.09
N ARG A 100 11.34 -7.35 6.47
CA ARG A 100 10.82 -6.09 5.87
C ARG A 100 9.33 -5.97 6.10
N ILE A 101 8.88 -4.76 6.42
CA ILE A 101 7.47 -4.44 6.63
C ILE A 101 7.12 -3.24 5.76
N VAL A 102 6.10 -3.40 4.90
CA VAL A 102 5.54 -2.35 4.04
C VAL A 102 4.18 -1.94 4.59
N VAL A 103 4.03 -0.71 5.03
CA VAL A 103 2.78 -0.19 5.60
C VAL A 103 2.10 0.75 4.60
N ASP A 104 0.97 0.33 4.02
CA ASP A 104 0.09 1.19 3.23
C ASP A 104 -1.03 1.69 4.17
N PRO A 105 -0.96 2.95 4.66
CA PRO A 105 -1.84 3.45 5.72
C PRO A 105 -3.19 3.87 5.15
N VAL A 106 -3.98 2.87 4.72
CA VAL A 106 -5.25 3.07 4.02
C VAL A 106 -6.31 3.64 4.97
N MET A 107 -6.75 4.87 4.73
CA MET A 107 -7.76 5.57 5.56
C MET A 107 -9.09 5.75 4.83
N ILE A 108 -9.06 5.95 3.52
CA ILE A 108 -10.26 6.24 2.72
C ILE A 108 -10.27 5.42 1.44
N GLY A 109 -11.39 4.77 1.19
CA GLY A 109 -11.65 4.03 -0.04
C GLY A 109 -11.82 4.95 -1.25
N LYS A 110 -11.64 4.42 -2.45
CA LYS A 110 -11.73 5.16 -3.72
C LYS A 110 -13.08 5.85 -3.94
N LEU A 111 -14.14 5.35 -3.31
CA LEU A 111 -15.50 5.90 -3.39
C LEU A 111 -15.86 6.78 -2.18
N GLY A 112 -14.87 7.17 -1.35
CA GLY A 112 -15.06 8.04 -0.19
C GLY A 112 -15.50 7.32 1.08
N SER A 113 -15.56 5.98 1.10
CA SER A 113 -15.83 5.24 2.33
C SER A 113 -14.67 5.38 3.32
N LYS A 114 -14.98 5.65 4.59
CA LYS A 114 -14.02 5.63 5.68
C LYS A 114 -13.56 4.18 5.90
N LEU A 115 -12.26 3.95 5.88
CA LEU A 115 -11.61 2.63 5.99
C LEU A 115 -10.64 2.57 7.18
N LEU A 116 -10.58 3.62 7.97
CA LEU A 116 -9.90 3.71 9.26
C LEU A 116 -10.72 4.62 10.15
N GLU A 117 -10.97 4.20 11.38
CA GLU A 117 -11.60 5.03 12.41
C GLU A 117 -10.62 6.10 12.90
N ASP A 118 -11.12 7.26 13.34
CA ASP A 118 -10.25 8.38 13.72
C ASP A 118 -9.42 8.05 14.96
N GLU A 119 -10.02 7.31 15.89
CA GLU A 119 -9.38 6.82 17.11
C GLU A 119 -8.21 5.86 16.80
N ALA A 120 -8.32 5.11 15.71
CA ALA A 120 -7.30 4.15 15.28
C ALA A 120 -6.03 4.79 14.69
N ILE A 121 -6.08 6.08 14.33
CA ILE A 121 -4.95 6.75 13.67
C ILE A 121 -3.77 6.90 14.63
N GLN A 122 -4.02 7.17 15.91
CA GLN A 122 -2.96 7.30 16.89
C GLN A 122 -2.25 5.97 17.13
N ALA A 123 -3.01 4.87 17.28
CA ALA A 123 -2.44 3.53 17.40
C ALA A 123 -1.59 3.16 16.16
N LEU A 124 -2.06 3.50 14.95
CA LEU A 124 -1.29 3.30 13.73
C LEU A 124 0.06 4.04 13.75
N LYS A 125 0.06 5.30 14.20
CA LYS A 125 1.28 6.14 14.31
C LYS A 125 2.26 5.64 15.36
N GLU A 126 1.76 5.16 16.50
CA GLU A 126 2.58 4.79 17.65
C GLU A 126 3.07 3.34 17.58
N GLU A 127 2.31 2.42 16.98
CA GLU A 127 2.61 1.01 17.09
C GLU A 127 2.99 0.33 15.78
N VAL A 128 2.41 0.74 14.65
CA VAL A 128 2.66 0.07 13.35
C VAL A 128 3.71 0.81 12.52
N ILE A 129 3.58 2.13 12.38
CA ILE A 129 4.51 2.94 11.57
C ILE A 129 5.97 2.83 12.04
N PRO A 130 6.31 2.81 13.35
CA PRO A 130 7.69 2.68 13.80
C PRO A 130 8.35 1.33 13.42
N GLN A 131 7.56 0.30 13.15
CA GLN A 131 8.05 -1.01 12.72
C GLN A 131 8.29 -1.09 11.20
N ALA A 132 7.81 -0.09 10.44
CA ALA A 132 7.84 -0.13 8.99
C ALA A 132 9.26 0.02 8.41
N THR A 133 9.59 -0.82 7.45
CA THR A 133 10.70 -0.55 6.52
C THR A 133 10.34 0.63 5.62
N ILE A 134 9.10 0.68 5.15
CA ILE A 134 8.59 1.77 4.32
C ILE A 134 7.10 1.99 4.58
N ILE A 135 6.70 3.25 4.70
CA ILE A 135 5.28 3.65 4.65
C ILE A 135 4.96 4.27 3.29
N THR A 136 3.75 4.04 2.80
CA THR A 136 3.34 4.47 1.44
C THR A 136 2.07 5.32 1.42
N PRO A 137 1.97 6.41 2.19
CA PRO A 137 0.77 7.24 2.20
C PRO A 137 0.56 7.95 0.85
N ASN A 138 -0.69 8.14 0.46
CA ASN A 138 -1.05 9.13 -0.55
C ASN A 138 -1.09 10.53 0.09
N MET A 139 -1.32 11.57 -0.73
CA MET A 139 -1.31 12.98 -0.27
C MET A 139 -2.31 13.23 0.87
N TYR A 140 -3.48 12.62 0.83
CA TYR A 140 -4.51 12.78 1.87
C TYR A 140 -4.14 12.05 3.16
N GLU A 141 -3.66 10.82 3.03
CA GLU A 141 -3.17 10.03 4.16
C GLU A 141 -1.98 10.71 4.82
N ALA A 142 -1.07 11.27 4.02
CA ALA A 142 0.07 12.04 4.52
C ALA A 142 -0.37 13.29 5.30
N ALA A 143 -1.28 14.09 4.73
CA ALA A 143 -1.84 15.26 5.42
C ALA A 143 -2.51 14.87 6.73
N HIS A 144 -3.31 13.82 6.73
CA HIS A 144 -4.04 13.35 7.89
C HIS A 144 -3.13 12.82 9.01
N LEU A 145 -2.08 12.06 8.67
CA LEU A 145 -1.05 11.62 9.62
C LEU A 145 -0.31 12.80 10.27
N MET A 146 -0.21 13.92 9.57
CA MET A 146 0.39 15.17 10.09
C MET A 146 -0.60 16.05 10.85
N GLY A 147 -1.87 15.67 10.97
CA GLY A 147 -2.92 16.51 11.56
C GLY A 147 -3.28 17.73 10.73
N LEU A 148 -3.06 17.70 9.42
CA LEU A 148 -3.36 18.77 8.49
C LEU A 148 -4.69 18.54 7.78
N GLU A 149 -5.25 19.62 7.21
CA GLU A 149 -6.41 19.55 6.34
C GLU A 149 -6.18 18.63 5.13
N TYR A 150 -7.23 17.97 4.68
CA TYR A 150 -7.20 16.91 3.68
C TYR A 150 -6.56 17.30 2.35
N ASP A 151 -6.60 18.58 1.99
CA ASP A 151 -6.06 19.13 0.74
C ASP A 151 -4.83 20.04 0.95
N ALA A 152 -4.17 19.95 2.10
CA ALA A 152 -3.04 20.79 2.45
C ALA A 152 -1.80 20.56 1.56
N LEU A 153 -1.63 19.35 1.04
CA LEU A 153 -0.50 18.99 0.18
C LEU A 153 -0.90 19.15 -1.29
N ARG A 154 -0.30 20.12 -2.01
CA ARG A 154 -0.70 20.47 -3.39
C ARG A 154 0.46 20.50 -4.38
N THR A 155 1.69 20.56 -3.92
CA THR A 155 2.89 20.70 -4.74
C THR A 155 3.91 19.61 -4.43
N VAL A 156 4.89 19.43 -5.31
CA VAL A 156 6.01 18.51 -5.06
C VAL A 156 6.79 18.92 -3.82
N ASP A 157 6.97 20.24 -3.60
CA ASP A 157 7.67 20.73 -2.42
C ASP A 157 6.90 20.49 -1.11
N ASP A 158 5.56 20.48 -1.16
CA ASP A 158 4.75 20.04 -0.01
C ASP A 158 5.03 18.57 0.30
N LEU A 159 5.10 17.71 -0.73
CA LEU A 159 5.41 16.29 -0.52
C LEU A 159 6.81 16.09 0.04
N LYS A 160 7.81 16.88 -0.38
CA LYS A 160 9.18 16.82 0.17
C LYS A 160 9.19 17.14 1.67
N ARG A 161 8.51 18.23 2.05
CA ARG A 161 8.38 18.61 3.48
C ARG A 161 7.63 17.55 4.29
N ALA A 162 6.52 17.04 3.74
CA ALA A 162 5.72 16.00 4.37
C ALA A 162 6.51 14.69 4.54
N ALA A 163 7.35 14.30 3.57
CA ALA A 163 8.19 13.11 3.69
C ALA A 163 9.18 13.22 4.85
N GLY A 164 9.80 14.39 5.03
CA GLY A 164 10.67 14.66 6.17
C GLY A 164 9.92 14.61 7.51
N ALA A 165 8.74 15.22 7.58
CA ALA A 165 7.92 15.21 8.81
C ALA A 165 7.43 13.81 9.16
N LEU A 166 6.95 13.03 8.19
CA LEU A 166 6.45 11.67 8.42
C LEU A 166 7.57 10.67 8.76
N HIS A 167 8.80 10.92 8.30
CA HIS A 167 9.95 10.11 8.68
C HIS A 167 10.21 10.12 10.20
N SER A 168 9.89 11.23 10.88
CA SER A 168 10.01 11.32 12.34
C SER A 168 9.06 10.40 13.12
N LEU A 169 8.06 9.78 12.46
CA LEU A 169 7.22 8.73 13.03
C LEU A 169 7.94 7.37 13.18
N GLY A 170 9.19 7.25 12.73
CA GLY A 170 10.05 6.10 13.00
C GLY A 170 10.18 5.07 11.87
N SER A 171 9.48 5.21 10.75
CA SER A 171 9.71 4.34 9.58
C SER A 171 11.07 4.61 8.94
N LYS A 172 11.72 3.57 8.37
CA LYS A 172 13.03 3.73 7.71
C LYS A 172 12.95 4.51 6.40
N TYR A 173 11.84 4.38 5.69
CA TYR A 173 11.56 5.07 4.43
C TYR A 173 10.13 5.61 4.42
N VAL A 174 9.94 6.73 3.75
CA VAL A 174 8.61 7.32 3.48
C VAL A 174 8.46 7.49 1.98
N LEU A 175 7.41 6.91 1.39
CA LEU A 175 7.01 7.11 0.00
C LEU A 175 5.68 7.84 -0.07
N ILE A 176 5.66 9.13 -0.36
CA ILE A 176 4.41 9.88 -0.55
C ILE A 176 3.98 9.80 -2.01
N LYS A 177 2.81 9.19 -2.23
CA LYS A 177 2.23 9.01 -3.56
C LYS A 177 1.57 10.30 -4.05
N GLY A 178 2.17 10.99 -5.04
CA GLY A 178 1.68 12.26 -5.60
C GLY A 178 0.74 12.10 -6.80
N GLY A 179 0.00 11.01 -6.90
CA GLY A 179 -0.88 10.70 -8.04
C GLY A 179 -1.96 11.76 -8.35
N ARG A 180 -2.22 12.70 -7.46
CA ARG A 180 -3.18 13.81 -7.65
C ARG A 180 -2.53 15.16 -7.95
N LEU A 181 -1.20 15.26 -7.96
CA LEU A 181 -0.51 16.47 -8.38
C LEU A 181 -0.86 16.82 -9.84
N LYS A 182 -0.77 18.09 -10.20
CA LYS A 182 -0.83 18.51 -11.62
C LYS A 182 0.44 18.10 -12.35
N GLY A 183 0.35 17.83 -13.65
CA GLY A 183 1.49 17.41 -14.47
C GLY A 183 1.83 15.92 -14.34
N ALA A 184 3.09 15.55 -14.28
CA ALA A 184 3.54 14.17 -14.12
C ALA A 184 3.06 13.56 -12.80
N ALA A 185 2.89 12.24 -12.77
CA ALA A 185 2.57 11.52 -11.54
C ALA A 185 3.86 11.33 -10.74
N THR A 186 4.20 12.32 -9.91
CA THR A 186 5.46 12.38 -9.14
C THR A 186 5.22 11.93 -7.71
N ASP A 187 6.00 10.94 -7.24
CA ASP A 187 6.04 10.53 -5.85
C ASP A 187 7.38 10.96 -5.23
N ILE A 188 7.43 11.09 -3.90
CA ILE A 188 8.65 11.42 -3.14
C ILE A 188 9.01 10.25 -2.25
N LEU A 189 10.22 9.70 -2.44
CA LEU A 189 10.83 8.71 -1.55
C LEU A 189 11.91 9.38 -0.71
N TYR A 190 11.90 9.15 0.60
CA TYR A 190 12.88 9.69 1.56
C TYR A 190 13.30 8.62 2.58
N ASN A 191 14.60 8.55 2.88
CA ASN A 191 15.18 7.56 3.81
C ASN A 191 15.85 8.20 5.05
N GLY A 192 15.54 9.45 5.35
CA GLY A 192 16.17 10.20 6.44
C GLY A 192 17.44 10.96 6.01
N ARG A 193 18.02 10.61 4.87
CA ARG A 193 19.24 11.23 4.31
C ARG A 193 19.05 11.65 2.86
N ASP A 194 18.69 10.70 2.02
CA ASP A 194 18.55 10.87 0.57
C ASP A 194 17.08 10.98 0.19
N MET A 195 16.80 11.85 -0.77
CA MET A 195 15.46 12.06 -1.29
C MET A 195 15.43 11.81 -2.79
N TYR A 196 14.38 11.19 -3.29
CA TYR A 196 14.21 10.85 -4.69
C TYR A 196 12.83 11.29 -5.17
N GLU A 197 12.78 11.83 -6.39
CA GLU A 197 11.56 11.99 -7.16
C GLU A 197 11.35 10.78 -8.06
N VAL A 198 10.21 10.10 -7.92
CA VAL A 198 9.83 8.96 -8.78
C VAL A 198 8.70 9.40 -9.68
N ARG A 199 9.03 9.68 -10.95
CA ARG A 199 8.13 10.28 -11.93
C ARG A 199 7.60 9.28 -12.93
N ALA A 200 6.33 9.40 -13.28
CA ALA A 200 5.70 8.66 -14.38
C ALA A 200 4.83 9.59 -15.23
N PRO A 201 4.59 9.26 -16.51
CA PRO A 201 3.63 9.98 -17.32
C PRO A 201 2.24 9.97 -16.68
N ARG A 202 1.50 11.07 -16.79
CA ARG A 202 0.09 11.10 -16.39
C ARG A 202 -0.75 10.34 -17.40
N ILE A 203 -1.42 9.29 -16.94
CA ILE A 203 -2.35 8.52 -17.76
C ILE A 203 -3.74 9.14 -17.61
N PRO A 204 -4.40 9.57 -18.72
CA PRO A 204 -5.70 10.22 -18.68
C PRO A 204 -6.83 9.19 -18.50
N THR A 205 -6.87 8.55 -17.33
CA THR A 205 -7.92 7.57 -16.98
C THR A 205 -8.46 7.82 -15.58
N LYS A 206 -9.75 7.52 -15.38
CA LYS A 206 -10.38 7.48 -14.05
C LYS A 206 -10.25 6.09 -13.40
N HIS A 207 -9.90 5.06 -14.17
CA HIS A 207 -9.89 3.67 -13.73
C HIS A 207 -8.60 3.33 -12.98
N THR A 208 -8.51 3.75 -11.72
CA THR A 208 -7.34 3.59 -10.85
C THR A 208 -7.68 2.95 -9.51
N ASN A 209 -8.76 2.14 -9.46
CA ASN A 209 -9.14 1.45 -8.22
C ASN A 209 -8.07 0.42 -7.85
N GLY A 210 -7.60 0.48 -6.60
CA GLY A 210 -6.57 -0.40 -6.08
C GLY A 210 -5.13 -0.06 -6.49
N ALA A 211 -4.90 1.03 -7.24
CA ALA A 211 -3.53 1.44 -7.62
C ALA A 211 -2.60 1.64 -6.41
N GLY A 212 -3.10 2.15 -5.27
CA GLY A 212 -2.32 2.27 -4.03
C GLY A 212 -1.91 0.92 -3.46
N CYS A 213 -2.87 0.01 -3.29
CA CYS A 213 -2.62 -1.36 -2.83
C CYS A 213 -1.65 -2.09 -3.77
N THR A 214 -1.88 -2.00 -5.09
CA THR A 214 -1.00 -2.59 -6.11
C THR A 214 0.43 -2.06 -6.00
N TYR A 215 0.62 -0.76 -5.78
CA TYR A 215 1.93 -0.16 -5.63
C TYR A 215 2.66 -0.67 -4.38
N ALA A 216 2.00 -0.65 -3.23
CA ALA A 216 2.56 -1.16 -1.97
C ALA A 216 2.85 -2.68 -2.05
N ALA A 217 1.98 -3.45 -2.69
CA ALA A 217 2.18 -4.89 -2.88
C ALA A 217 3.37 -5.18 -3.82
N ALA A 218 3.54 -4.40 -4.90
CA ALA A 218 4.69 -4.54 -5.78
C ALA A 218 6.01 -4.21 -5.07
N ILE A 219 6.03 -3.19 -4.19
CA ILE A 219 7.19 -2.92 -3.33
C ILE A 219 7.50 -4.12 -2.44
N ALA A 220 6.49 -4.68 -1.77
CA ALA A 220 6.66 -5.84 -0.91
C ALA A 220 7.20 -7.06 -1.68
N ALA A 221 6.70 -7.31 -2.89
CA ALA A 221 7.18 -8.38 -3.76
C ALA A 221 8.66 -8.22 -4.14
N GLU A 222 9.08 -7.02 -4.54
CA GLU A 222 10.48 -6.76 -4.90
C GLU A 222 11.40 -6.88 -3.68
N LEU A 223 10.97 -6.40 -2.51
CA LEU A 223 11.72 -6.58 -1.26
C LEU A 223 11.88 -8.06 -0.88
N ALA A 224 10.86 -8.89 -1.12
CA ALA A 224 10.92 -10.34 -0.87
C ALA A 224 11.89 -11.05 -1.83
N LYS A 225 12.16 -10.48 -3.00
CA LYS A 225 13.19 -10.94 -3.94
C LYS A 225 14.60 -10.43 -3.58
N GLY A 226 14.74 -9.62 -2.54
CA GLY A 226 16.02 -9.09 -2.05
C GLY A 226 16.43 -7.74 -2.65
N ALA A 227 15.54 -7.05 -3.36
CA ALA A 227 15.82 -5.72 -3.90
C ALA A 227 16.08 -4.70 -2.79
N THR A 228 16.82 -3.62 -3.11
CA THR A 228 16.87 -2.41 -2.28
C THR A 228 15.51 -1.73 -2.25
N VAL A 229 15.26 -0.84 -1.28
CA VAL A 229 13.97 -0.12 -1.24
C VAL A 229 13.82 0.79 -2.46
N GLU A 230 14.89 1.43 -2.89
CA GLU A 230 14.91 2.30 -4.07
C GLU A 230 14.56 1.53 -5.35
N ASP A 231 15.19 0.38 -5.58
CA ASP A 231 14.91 -0.48 -6.72
C ASP A 231 13.48 -1.05 -6.67
N ALA A 232 13.03 -1.49 -5.49
CA ALA A 232 11.67 -1.99 -5.26
C ALA A 232 10.62 -0.91 -5.60
N VAL A 233 10.82 0.33 -5.14
CA VAL A 233 9.93 1.45 -5.47
C VAL A 233 9.96 1.77 -6.96
N PHE A 234 11.13 1.74 -7.60
CA PHE A 234 11.25 1.99 -9.02
C PHE A 234 10.52 0.96 -9.88
N VAL A 235 10.70 -0.32 -9.59
CA VAL A 235 9.99 -1.42 -10.29
C VAL A 235 8.48 -1.35 -10.01
N ALA A 236 8.10 -1.13 -8.76
CA ALA A 236 6.69 -1.02 -8.36
C ALA A 236 5.99 0.18 -9.04
N LYS A 237 6.71 1.31 -9.24
CA LYS A 237 6.18 2.45 -10.01
C LYS A 237 5.92 2.07 -11.46
N LYS A 238 6.82 1.33 -12.10
CA LYS A 238 6.60 0.80 -13.45
C LYS A 238 5.39 -0.14 -13.49
N PHE A 239 5.32 -1.07 -12.55
CA PHE A 239 4.22 -2.03 -12.44
C PHE A 239 2.86 -1.34 -12.34
N VAL A 240 2.70 -0.41 -11.39
CA VAL A 240 1.43 0.29 -11.20
C VAL A 240 1.10 1.22 -12.38
N THR A 241 2.10 1.84 -13.01
CA THR A 241 1.88 2.71 -14.19
C THR A 241 1.38 1.90 -15.38
N ALA A 242 1.96 0.73 -15.66
CA ALA A 242 1.45 -0.20 -16.68
C ALA A 242 0.01 -0.63 -16.37
N GLY A 243 -0.26 -1.02 -15.11
CA GLY A 243 -1.61 -1.41 -14.67
C GLY A 243 -2.65 -0.30 -14.81
N ILE A 244 -2.28 0.96 -14.59
CA ILE A 244 -3.15 2.13 -14.80
C ILE A 244 -3.36 2.37 -16.30
N ARG A 245 -2.32 2.28 -17.13
CA ARG A 245 -2.38 2.48 -18.58
C ARG A 245 -3.33 1.51 -19.26
N HIS A 246 -3.35 0.27 -18.80
CA HIS A 246 -4.18 -0.82 -19.32
C HIS A 246 -5.37 -1.15 -18.41
N SER A 247 -5.78 -0.18 -17.57
CA SER A 247 -6.87 -0.36 -16.60
C SER A 247 -8.18 -0.78 -17.25
N MET A 248 -8.94 -1.62 -16.56
CA MET A 248 -10.21 -2.13 -17.06
C MET A 248 -11.36 -1.19 -16.69
N PRO A 249 -12.26 -0.87 -17.64
CA PRO A 249 -13.46 -0.12 -17.30
C PRO A 249 -14.39 -0.96 -16.42
N ALA A 250 -15.04 -0.30 -15.45
CA ALA A 250 -16.09 -0.94 -14.66
C ALA A 250 -17.47 -0.62 -15.25
N LYS A 251 -18.42 -1.52 -15.06
CA LYS A 251 -19.84 -1.27 -15.42
C LYS A 251 -20.39 -0.03 -14.71
N GLN A 252 -19.95 0.22 -13.48
CA GLN A 252 -20.29 1.41 -12.70
C GLN A 252 -19.06 1.92 -11.92
N GLY A 253 -18.88 3.25 -11.89
CA GLY A 253 -17.85 3.92 -11.10
C GLY A 253 -16.43 3.75 -11.68
N VAL A 254 -15.47 3.55 -10.81
CA VAL A 254 -14.03 3.46 -11.13
C VAL A 254 -13.62 2.00 -11.27
N GLY A 255 -13.01 1.65 -12.41
CA GLY A 255 -12.48 0.32 -12.70
C GLY A 255 -11.11 0.05 -12.06
N PRO A 256 -10.71 -1.22 -11.94
CA PRO A 256 -9.42 -1.60 -11.37
C PRO A 256 -8.26 -1.40 -12.35
N THR A 257 -7.05 -1.34 -11.80
CA THR A 257 -5.80 -1.51 -12.55
C THR A 257 -5.71 -2.94 -13.12
N ASP A 258 -5.03 -3.11 -14.26
CA ASP A 258 -4.71 -4.44 -14.81
C ASP A 258 -3.37 -4.91 -14.20
N HIS A 259 -3.42 -5.93 -13.34
CA HIS A 259 -2.23 -6.45 -12.67
C HIS A 259 -1.31 -7.23 -13.62
N ALA A 260 -1.84 -7.80 -14.71
CA ALA A 260 -1.06 -8.53 -15.71
C ALA A 260 -0.39 -7.61 -16.76
N ALA A 261 -0.68 -6.31 -16.75
CA ALA A 261 -0.24 -5.39 -17.80
C ALA A 261 1.29 -5.24 -17.85
N TYR A 262 1.97 -5.22 -16.71
CA TYR A 262 3.42 -5.04 -16.67
C TYR A 262 4.16 -6.21 -17.33
N ALA A 263 3.76 -7.43 -17.06
CA ALA A 263 4.33 -8.62 -17.69
C ALA A 263 4.09 -8.66 -19.21
N LYS A 264 2.93 -8.17 -19.66
CA LYS A 264 2.53 -8.21 -21.08
C LYS A 264 3.14 -7.08 -21.91
N PHE A 265 3.24 -5.88 -21.36
CA PHE A 265 3.54 -4.66 -22.12
C PHE A 265 4.77 -3.92 -21.62
N GLY A 266 5.28 -4.23 -20.43
CA GLY A 266 6.33 -3.45 -19.78
C GLY A 266 5.90 -2.02 -19.43
N GLU A 267 6.84 -1.21 -18.99
CA GLU A 267 6.69 0.25 -18.80
C GLU A 267 8.08 0.91 -18.78
N SER A 268 8.31 1.84 -19.66
CA SER A 268 9.61 2.54 -19.82
C SER A 268 9.58 4.02 -19.43
N GLY A 269 8.41 4.60 -19.22
CA GLY A 269 8.23 6.03 -18.97
C GLY A 269 8.49 6.49 -17.53
N VAL A 270 8.96 5.58 -16.64
CA VAL A 270 9.25 5.90 -15.24
C VAL A 270 10.70 6.35 -15.09
N GLN A 271 10.91 7.40 -14.30
CA GLN A 271 12.22 7.93 -13.95
C GLN A 271 12.33 8.04 -12.43
N MET A 272 13.53 7.77 -11.90
CA MET A 272 13.89 8.06 -10.51
C MET A 272 15.08 9.00 -10.50
N ILE A 273 14.95 10.11 -9.80
CA ILE A 273 15.93 11.20 -9.75
C ILE A 273 16.29 11.43 -8.28
N ARG A 274 17.54 11.24 -7.92
CA ARG A 274 18.07 11.63 -6.61
C ARG A 274 18.21 13.14 -6.56
N LEU A 275 17.75 13.78 -5.47
CA LEU A 275 17.74 15.23 -5.28
C LEU A 275 18.98 15.70 -4.51
#